data_371ef0d41c10eb0b19c1e2a3944b6355
#
_entry.id   371ef0d41c10eb0b19c1e2a3944b6355
#
_cell.length_a   1.000
_cell.length_b   1.000
_cell.length_c   1.000
_cell.angle_alpha   90.00
_cell.angle_beta   90.00
_cell.angle_gamma   90.00
#
_symmetry.space_group_name_H-M   'P 1'
#
loop_
_entity.id
_entity.type
_entity.pdbx_description
1 polymer ?
#
loop_
_entity_poly.entity_id
_entity_poly.type
_entity_poly.pdbx_seq_one_letter_code
_entity_poly.pdbx_strand_id
1 'polypeptide(L)'
;MRGDDAITQTEIREHGHRILVDPGKVYFSSRLSTQRFETLREFQTFSSHLERPLVVADPYAGAGPAFPLLLAEDGLLAGYLAGDLNPSAVELLEANLQRWTSKRGTSLLPAEVVCMDARAWKDEPSLCGHAQAVLVNLPHDSFEHLPDLFPLFDRSCPSLLRGWAIVERDSLEGRVDRLNQLVHLAGGAASATRVSEIKGFSTTRCFVVFQTTIAWN
;
A
#
# COMPACT_ATOMS: atom_id res chain seq x y z
N MET A 1 -31.72 -21.79 12.72
CA MET A 1 -30.46 -22.53 12.73
C MET A 1 -29.37 -21.46 12.75
N ARG A 2 -28.68 -21.27 13.90
CA ARG A 2 -27.49 -20.43 13.99
C ARG A 2 -26.38 -21.26 13.35
N GLY A 3 -25.85 -20.78 12.21
CA GLY A 3 -24.64 -21.37 11.65
C GLY A 3 -23.50 -21.21 12.67
N ASP A 4 -22.76 -22.29 12.93
CA ASP A 4 -21.52 -22.25 13.65
C ASP A 4 -20.62 -21.23 12.96
N ASP A 5 -20.32 -20.12 13.64
CA ASP A 5 -19.24 -19.20 13.24
C ASP A 5 -17.92 -19.97 13.43
N ALA A 6 -17.56 -20.75 12.41
CA ALA A 6 -16.30 -21.46 12.41
C ALA A 6 -15.18 -20.43 12.58
N ILE A 7 -14.32 -20.62 13.57
CA ILE A 7 -13.12 -19.79 13.78
C ILE A 7 -12.21 -20.04 12.58
N THR A 8 -12.15 -19.07 11.65
CA THR A 8 -11.32 -19.12 10.45
C THR A 8 -10.00 -18.34 10.63
N GLN A 9 -9.87 -17.65 11.77
CA GLN A 9 -8.67 -16.89 12.11
C GLN A 9 -7.47 -17.81 12.33
N THR A 10 -6.34 -17.49 11.70
CA THR A 10 -5.11 -18.26 11.76
C THR A 10 -3.87 -17.36 11.67
N GLU A 11 -2.72 -17.88 12.03
CA GLU A 11 -1.44 -17.21 11.80
C GLU A 11 -0.71 -17.86 10.62
N ILE A 12 -0.24 -17.02 9.72
CA ILE A 12 0.69 -17.42 8.67
C ILE A 12 2.09 -16.89 8.97
N ARG A 13 3.10 -17.55 8.38
CA ARG A 13 4.49 -17.05 8.46
C ARG A 13 4.95 -16.65 7.05
N GLU A 14 5.39 -15.39 6.92
CA GLU A 14 5.94 -14.85 5.69
C GLU A 14 7.22 -14.06 6.00
N HIS A 15 8.32 -14.34 5.29
CA HIS A 15 9.64 -13.73 5.51
C HIS A 15 10.09 -13.69 7.00
N GLY A 16 9.75 -14.73 7.77
CA GLY A 16 10.07 -14.80 9.19
C GLY A 16 9.08 -14.12 10.14
N HIS A 17 8.17 -13.32 9.62
CA HIS A 17 7.14 -12.61 10.40
C HIS A 17 5.86 -13.44 10.51
N ARG A 18 5.16 -13.29 11.64
CA ARG A 18 3.83 -13.86 11.84
C ARG A 18 2.79 -12.80 11.51
N ILE A 19 1.81 -13.18 10.72
CA ILE A 19 0.69 -12.36 10.29
C ILE A 19 -0.60 -13.07 10.70
N LEU A 20 -1.40 -12.41 11.51
CA LEU A 20 -2.73 -12.85 11.86
C LEU A 20 -3.67 -12.56 10.69
N VAL A 21 -4.39 -13.57 10.22
CA VAL A 21 -5.32 -13.47 9.09
C VAL A 21 -6.61 -14.23 9.38
N ASP A 22 -7.68 -13.85 8.72
CA ASP A 22 -8.95 -14.57 8.73
C ASP A 22 -9.44 -14.77 7.29
N PRO A 23 -9.10 -15.89 6.65
CA PRO A 23 -9.48 -16.15 5.24
C PRO A 23 -10.98 -16.19 4.99
N GLY A 24 -11.82 -16.36 6.03
CA GLY A 24 -13.26 -16.30 5.92
C GLY A 24 -13.82 -14.89 5.84
N LYS A 25 -13.05 -13.88 6.27
CA LYS A 25 -13.51 -12.48 6.38
C LYS A 25 -12.67 -11.49 5.57
N VAL A 26 -11.38 -11.79 5.36
CA VAL A 26 -10.41 -10.86 4.79
C VAL A 26 -9.60 -11.53 3.70
N TYR A 27 -9.47 -10.86 2.56
CA TYR A 27 -8.62 -11.35 1.48
C TYR A 27 -7.15 -11.36 1.91
N PHE A 28 -6.51 -12.50 1.71
CA PHE A 28 -5.07 -12.65 1.85
C PHE A 28 -4.51 -13.52 0.73
N SER A 29 -3.35 -13.16 0.17
CA SER A 29 -2.66 -13.94 -0.83
C SER A 29 -1.17 -14.09 -0.53
N SER A 30 -0.73 -15.30 -0.23
CA SER A 30 0.69 -15.64 -0.10
C SER A 30 1.48 -15.48 -1.41
N ARG A 31 0.79 -15.52 -2.56
CA ARG A 31 1.40 -15.34 -3.89
C ARG A 31 1.96 -13.93 -4.11
N LEU A 32 1.59 -12.97 -3.27
CA LEU A 32 2.12 -11.59 -3.29
C LEU A 32 3.34 -11.40 -2.39
N SER A 33 3.84 -12.46 -1.77
CA SER A 33 5.00 -12.42 -0.88
C SER A 33 6.24 -11.80 -1.56
N THR A 34 6.57 -12.24 -2.77
CA THR A 34 7.67 -11.65 -3.56
C THR A 34 7.46 -10.16 -3.82
N GLN A 35 6.21 -9.75 -4.11
CA GLN A 35 5.89 -8.35 -4.37
C GLN A 35 6.04 -7.47 -3.11
N ARG A 36 5.74 -8.01 -1.94
CA ARG A 36 5.99 -7.31 -0.66
C ARG A 36 7.48 -7.13 -0.38
N PHE A 37 8.29 -8.15 -0.70
CA PHE A 37 9.75 -8.04 -0.59
C PHE A 37 10.35 -7.04 -1.59
N GLU A 38 9.83 -7.01 -2.82
CA GLU A 38 10.22 -5.99 -3.80
C GLU A 38 9.82 -4.58 -3.33
N THR A 39 8.64 -4.43 -2.70
CA THR A 39 8.21 -3.16 -2.12
C THR A 39 9.18 -2.68 -1.04
N LEU A 40 9.68 -3.57 -0.18
CA LEU A 40 10.72 -3.22 0.78
C LEU A 40 11.95 -2.63 0.07
N ARG A 41 12.46 -3.30 -0.96
CA ARG A 41 13.64 -2.82 -1.71
C ARG A 41 13.43 -1.47 -2.36
N GLU A 42 12.27 -1.25 -2.98
CA GLU A 42 11.92 0.03 -3.58
C GLU A 42 11.87 1.15 -2.54
N PHE A 43 11.31 0.86 -1.37
CA PHE A 43 11.22 1.83 -0.27
C PHE A 43 12.59 2.12 0.34
N GLN A 44 13.45 1.13 0.51
CA GLN A 44 14.85 1.32 0.94
C GLN A 44 15.60 2.23 -0.04
N THR A 45 15.49 1.96 -1.35
CA THR A 45 16.12 2.78 -2.39
C THR A 45 15.57 4.20 -2.35
N PHE A 46 14.25 4.36 -2.25
CA PHE A 46 13.61 5.67 -2.24
C PHE A 46 13.96 6.46 -0.97
N SER A 47 13.92 5.84 0.21
CA SER A 47 14.33 6.44 1.48
C SER A 47 15.80 6.92 1.45
N SER A 48 16.68 6.11 0.85
CA SER A 48 18.08 6.48 0.69
C SER A 48 18.26 7.70 -0.22
N HIS A 49 17.50 7.83 -1.30
CA HIS A 49 17.52 9.04 -2.15
C HIS A 49 16.94 10.28 -1.47
N LEU A 50 15.97 10.11 -0.57
CA LEU A 50 15.41 11.20 0.21
C LEU A 50 16.26 11.56 1.44
N GLU A 51 17.24 10.71 1.79
CA GLU A 51 18.06 10.81 3.01
C GLU A 51 17.22 10.93 4.29
N ARG A 52 16.03 10.30 4.32
CA ARG A 52 15.11 10.33 5.46
C ARG A 52 14.21 9.10 5.50
N PRO A 53 13.72 8.70 6.70
CA PRO A 53 12.71 7.67 6.83
C PRO A 53 11.37 8.13 6.24
N LEU A 54 10.53 7.15 5.88
CA LEU A 54 9.27 7.36 5.17
C LEU A 54 8.05 7.30 6.09
N VAL A 55 7.08 8.16 5.87
CA VAL A 55 5.69 7.92 6.24
C VAL A 55 5.02 7.20 5.08
N VAL A 56 4.45 6.03 5.34
CA VAL A 56 3.79 5.19 4.34
C VAL A 56 2.29 5.22 4.54
N ALA A 57 1.52 5.55 3.50
CA ALA A 57 0.08 5.37 3.49
C ALA A 57 -0.30 4.08 2.72
N ASP A 58 -1.12 3.23 3.32
CA ASP A 58 -1.72 2.05 2.71
C ASP A 58 -3.23 2.01 3.02
N PRO A 59 -4.06 2.67 2.20
CA PRO A 59 -5.52 2.73 2.39
C PRO A 59 -6.24 1.41 2.07
N TYR A 60 -5.54 0.39 1.61
CA TYR A 60 -6.04 -0.93 1.23
C TYR A 60 -5.26 -2.03 1.94
N ALA A 61 -4.89 -1.79 3.20
CA ALA A 61 -3.93 -2.59 3.92
C ALA A 61 -4.40 -4.03 4.21
N GLY A 62 -5.71 -4.30 4.21
CA GLY A 62 -6.22 -5.59 4.65
C GLY A 62 -5.77 -5.90 6.08
N ALA A 63 -5.23 -7.10 6.31
CA ALA A 63 -4.60 -7.46 7.59
C ALA A 63 -3.16 -6.90 7.76
N GLY A 64 -2.70 -6.01 6.86
CA GLY A 64 -1.40 -5.34 6.92
C GLY A 64 -0.20 -6.16 6.45
N PRO A 65 -0.29 -7.09 5.49
CA PRO A 65 0.84 -7.97 5.15
C PRO A 65 2.07 -7.26 4.55
N ALA A 66 1.95 -6.01 4.12
CA ALA A 66 3.08 -5.20 3.65
C ALA A 66 3.95 -4.68 4.81
N PHE A 67 3.36 -4.44 5.99
CA PHE A 67 4.02 -3.75 7.09
C PHE A 67 5.11 -4.52 7.83
N PRO A 68 5.05 -5.85 8.08
CA PRO A 68 6.05 -6.52 8.90
C PRO A 68 7.48 -6.40 8.34
N LEU A 69 7.64 -6.46 7.01
CA LEU A 69 8.94 -6.26 6.37
C LEU A 69 9.42 -4.80 6.50
N LEU A 70 8.52 -3.84 6.26
CA LEU A 70 8.85 -2.41 6.32
C LEU A 70 9.17 -1.97 7.75
N LEU A 71 8.43 -2.50 8.74
CA LEU A 71 8.63 -2.20 10.15
C LEU A 71 9.88 -2.88 10.72
N ALA A 72 10.29 -4.03 10.18
CA ALA A 72 11.49 -4.72 10.64
C ALA A 72 12.79 -4.04 10.21
N GLU A 73 12.72 -3.17 9.18
CA GLU A 73 13.88 -2.43 8.69
C GLU A 73 14.11 -1.19 9.54
N ASP A 74 15.25 -1.15 10.22
CA ASP A 74 15.61 -0.04 11.09
C ASP A 74 15.82 1.26 10.30
N GLY A 75 15.17 2.34 10.75
CA GLY A 75 15.30 3.66 10.11
C GLY A 75 14.53 3.82 8.80
N LEU A 76 13.81 2.81 8.31
CA LEU A 76 13.04 2.92 7.06
C LEU A 76 11.74 3.71 7.26
N LEU A 77 10.98 3.43 8.31
CA LEU A 77 9.71 4.09 8.56
C LEU A 77 9.80 5.12 9.69
N ALA A 78 9.36 6.34 9.39
CA ALA A 78 9.03 7.38 10.38
C ALA A 78 7.63 7.19 10.95
N GLY A 79 6.68 6.73 10.12
CA GLY A 79 5.29 6.56 10.48
C GLY A 79 4.48 5.78 9.45
N TYR A 80 3.19 5.62 9.73
CA TYR A 80 2.24 5.01 8.80
C TYR A 80 0.83 5.58 8.97
N LEU A 81 0.10 5.55 7.86
CA LEU A 81 -1.35 5.74 7.77
C LEU A 81 -1.88 4.45 7.11
N ALA A 82 -2.58 3.63 7.84
CA ALA A 82 -3.03 2.33 7.36
C ALA A 82 -4.55 2.20 7.50
N GLY A 83 -5.22 1.51 6.60
CA GLY A 83 -6.64 1.30 6.74
C GLY A 83 -7.23 0.35 5.71
N ASP A 84 -8.48 0.07 5.90
CA ASP A 84 -9.29 -0.75 4.99
C ASP A 84 -10.77 -0.37 5.15
N LEU A 85 -11.57 -0.63 4.13
CA LEU A 85 -13.01 -0.46 4.20
C LEU A 85 -13.68 -1.55 5.06
N ASN A 86 -13.06 -2.74 5.14
CA ASN A 86 -13.59 -3.89 5.88
C ASN A 86 -13.22 -3.83 7.37
N PRO A 87 -14.18 -3.66 8.30
CA PRO A 87 -13.90 -3.60 9.73
C PRO A 87 -13.13 -4.83 10.25
N SER A 88 -13.42 -6.04 9.74
CA SER A 88 -12.70 -7.24 10.14
C SER A 88 -11.22 -7.23 9.69
N ALA A 89 -10.90 -6.53 8.60
CA ALA A 89 -9.53 -6.33 8.17
C ALA A 89 -8.81 -5.36 9.12
N VAL A 90 -9.49 -4.28 9.50
CA VAL A 90 -8.94 -3.27 10.42
C VAL A 90 -8.65 -3.87 11.80
N GLU A 91 -9.54 -4.70 12.36
CA GLU A 91 -9.28 -5.41 13.63
C GLU A 91 -8.01 -6.27 13.56
N LEU A 92 -7.80 -7.00 12.46
CA LEU A 92 -6.59 -7.79 12.24
C LEU A 92 -5.35 -6.91 12.02
N LEU A 93 -5.50 -5.81 11.29
CA LEU A 93 -4.44 -4.83 11.04
C LEU A 93 -3.92 -4.22 12.34
N GLU A 94 -4.82 -3.76 13.21
CA GLU A 94 -4.47 -3.20 14.52
C GLU A 94 -3.73 -4.23 15.39
N ALA A 95 -4.24 -5.46 15.49
CA ALA A 95 -3.61 -6.53 16.25
C ALA A 95 -2.20 -6.87 15.72
N ASN A 96 -2.05 -6.90 14.40
CA ASN A 96 -0.78 -7.15 13.73
C ASN A 96 0.22 -5.99 13.94
N LEU A 97 -0.21 -4.75 13.71
CA LEU A 97 0.63 -3.55 13.90
C LEU A 97 1.07 -3.42 15.36
N GLN A 98 0.19 -3.62 16.33
CA GLN A 98 0.54 -3.62 17.74
C GLN A 98 1.63 -4.65 18.05
N ARG A 99 1.52 -5.87 17.50
CA ARG A 99 2.53 -6.94 17.68
C ARG A 99 3.89 -6.54 17.09
N TRP A 100 3.91 -5.96 15.90
CA TRP A 100 5.15 -5.64 15.18
C TRP A 100 5.84 -4.39 15.75
N THR A 101 5.07 -3.43 16.27
CA THR A 101 5.61 -2.18 16.82
C THR A 101 5.98 -2.26 18.30
N SER A 102 5.40 -3.20 19.06
CA SER A 102 5.58 -3.31 20.53
C SER A 102 7.03 -3.47 20.99
N LYS A 103 7.94 -3.90 20.13
CA LYS A 103 9.36 -4.11 20.43
C LYS A 103 10.28 -3.03 19.86
N ARG A 104 9.73 -2.01 19.19
CA ARG A 104 10.53 -0.92 18.64
C ARG A 104 10.92 0.06 19.73
N GLY A 105 12.18 0.47 19.72
CA GLY A 105 12.70 1.51 20.64
C GLY A 105 12.35 2.94 20.20
N THR A 106 11.85 3.13 18.98
CA THR A 106 11.51 4.43 18.39
C THR A 106 10.01 4.56 18.18
N SER A 107 9.45 5.73 18.51
CA SER A 107 8.06 6.06 18.21
C SER A 107 7.88 6.28 16.71
N LEU A 108 6.78 5.78 16.16
CA LEU A 108 6.34 6.06 14.80
C LEU A 108 5.27 7.16 14.85
N LEU A 109 5.43 8.21 14.03
CA LEU A 109 4.49 9.32 13.93
C LEU A 109 4.39 9.82 12.48
N PRO A 110 3.19 9.92 11.89
CA PRO A 110 1.92 9.43 12.45
C PRO A 110 1.88 7.91 12.56
N ALA A 111 0.98 7.36 13.39
CA ALA A 111 0.71 5.93 13.51
C ALA A 111 -0.82 5.76 13.59
N GLU A 112 -1.48 5.94 12.46
CA GLU A 112 -2.94 5.97 12.36
C GLU A 112 -3.46 4.71 11.67
N VAL A 113 -4.56 4.18 12.21
CA VAL A 113 -5.33 3.09 11.59
C VAL A 113 -6.78 3.52 11.47
N VAL A 114 -7.34 3.44 10.26
CA VAL A 114 -8.71 3.89 10.01
C VAL A 114 -9.55 2.85 9.28
N CYS A 115 -10.83 2.74 9.65
CA CYS A 115 -11.82 1.93 8.97
C CYS A 115 -12.68 2.84 8.10
N MET A 116 -12.28 3.06 6.84
CA MET A 116 -12.89 4.04 5.96
C MET A 116 -12.66 3.71 4.48
N ASP A 117 -13.56 4.17 3.60
CA ASP A 117 -13.31 4.16 2.14
C ASP A 117 -12.07 5.01 1.84
N ALA A 118 -11.08 4.41 1.17
CA ALA A 118 -9.84 5.07 0.81
C ALA A 118 -10.04 6.38 0.04
N ARG A 119 -11.10 6.51 -0.75
CA ARG A 119 -11.43 7.72 -1.50
C ARG A 119 -11.88 8.88 -0.60
N ALA A 120 -12.40 8.57 0.59
CA ALA A 120 -12.79 9.58 1.57
C ALA A 120 -11.61 10.10 2.41
N TRP A 121 -10.43 9.47 2.33
CA TRP A 121 -9.25 9.93 3.06
C TRP A 121 -8.81 11.33 2.67
N LYS A 122 -9.06 11.76 1.43
CA LYS A 122 -8.79 13.12 0.96
C LYS A 122 -9.55 14.21 1.72
N ASP A 123 -10.67 13.84 2.35
CA ASP A 123 -11.54 14.75 3.09
C ASP A 123 -11.19 14.80 4.59
N GLU A 124 -10.20 13.98 5.02
CA GLU A 124 -9.70 13.90 6.39
C GLU A 124 -8.35 14.61 6.51
N PRO A 125 -8.30 15.82 7.12
CA PRO A 125 -7.08 16.61 7.20
C PRO A 125 -5.92 15.90 7.93
N SER A 126 -6.22 15.01 8.89
CA SER A 126 -5.22 14.23 9.63
C SER A 126 -4.52 13.15 8.77
N LEU A 127 -5.08 12.79 7.62
CA LEU A 127 -4.54 11.80 6.70
C LEU A 127 -3.82 12.43 5.51
N CYS A 128 -4.08 13.71 5.23
CA CYS A 128 -3.53 14.43 4.07
C CYS A 128 -2.16 15.05 4.34
N GLY A 129 -1.30 15.09 3.33
CA GLY A 129 -0.05 15.83 3.37
C GLY A 129 1.07 15.19 4.19
N HIS A 130 0.99 13.89 4.51
CA HIS A 130 1.96 13.24 5.40
C HIS A 130 2.84 12.20 4.70
N ALA A 131 2.33 11.52 3.68
CA ALA A 131 2.98 10.33 3.12
C ALA A 131 4.09 10.69 2.11
N GLN A 132 5.27 10.09 2.27
CA GLN A 132 6.29 10.06 1.21
C GLN A 132 6.09 8.88 0.28
N ALA A 133 5.41 7.82 0.73
CA ALA A 133 5.08 6.68 -0.12
C ALA A 133 3.61 6.26 0.07
N VAL A 134 2.92 5.96 -1.03
CA VAL A 134 1.55 5.44 -1.01
C VAL A 134 1.51 4.08 -1.70
N LEU A 135 0.93 3.10 -1.02
CA LEU A 135 0.63 1.78 -1.56
C LEU A 135 -0.83 1.71 -2.02
N VAL A 136 -1.06 1.12 -3.19
CA VAL A 136 -2.41 0.95 -3.75
C VAL A 136 -2.63 -0.51 -4.12
N ASN A 137 -3.26 -1.25 -3.22
CA ASN A 137 -3.55 -2.67 -3.44
C ASN A 137 -5.05 -2.91 -3.66
N LEU A 138 -5.59 -2.29 -4.70
CA LEU A 138 -6.97 -2.45 -5.18
C LEU A 138 -6.96 -2.87 -6.66
N PRO A 139 -6.63 -4.12 -7.00
CA PRO A 139 -6.24 -4.49 -8.37
C PRO A 139 -7.25 -4.16 -9.47
N HIS A 140 -8.54 -4.17 -9.18
CA HIS A 140 -9.57 -3.90 -10.19
C HIS A 140 -9.76 -2.42 -10.50
N ASP A 141 -9.64 -1.54 -9.49
CA ASP A 141 -10.04 -0.13 -9.58
C ASP A 141 -8.91 0.85 -9.19
N SER A 142 -7.64 0.35 -9.17
CA SER A 142 -6.50 1.16 -8.71
C SER A 142 -6.38 2.49 -9.43
N PHE A 143 -6.44 2.50 -10.76
CA PHE A 143 -6.25 3.72 -11.55
C PHE A 143 -7.39 4.73 -11.36
N GLU A 144 -8.60 4.25 -11.10
CA GLU A 144 -9.79 5.06 -10.85
C GLU A 144 -9.72 5.77 -9.49
N HIS A 145 -9.06 5.14 -8.50
CA HIS A 145 -8.93 5.68 -7.16
C HIS A 145 -7.72 6.62 -7.00
N LEU A 146 -6.72 6.58 -7.88
CA LEU A 146 -5.49 7.39 -7.76
C LEU A 146 -5.76 8.89 -7.54
N PRO A 147 -6.71 9.56 -8.23
CA PRO A 147 -6.96 10.98 -8.02
C PRO A 147 -7.33 11.32 -6.58
N ASP A 148 -8.03 10.43 -5.89
CA ASP A 148 -8.45 10.63 -4.49
C ASP A 148 -7.32 10.36 -3.49
N LEU A 149 -6.25 9.71 -3.91
CA LEU A 149 -5.11 9.36 -3.05
C LEU A 149 -3.95 10.37 -3.13
N PHE A 150 -3.87 11.19 -4.16
CA PHE A 150 -2.82 12.21 -4.28
C PHE A 150 -2.77 13.24 -3.15
N PRO A 151 -3.89 13.63 -2.51
CA PRO A 151 -3.85 14.51 -1.34
C PRO A 151 -3.13 13.95 -0.12
N LEU A 152 -2.91 12.62 -0.04
CA LEU A 152 -2.20 11.98 1.08
C LEU A 152 -0.71 12.31 1.09
N PHE A 153 -0.14 12.67 -0.07
CA PHE A 153 1.29 12.92 -0.20
C PHE A 153 1.75 14.23 0.48
N ASP A 154 2.90 14.13 1.15
CA ASP A 154 3.71 15.28 1.56
C ASP A 154 4.33 15.93 0.31
N ARG A 155 3.74 17.03 -0.14
CA ARG A 155 4.18 17.71 -1.35
C ARG A 155 5.42 18.57 -1.18
N SER A 156 6.00 18.61 0.01
CA SER A 156 7.24 19.34 0.29
C SER A 156 8.50 18.61 -0.19
N CYS A 157 8.37 17.34 -0.56
CA CYS A 157 9.46 16.50 -1.04
C CYS A 157 8.98 15.53 -2.14
N PRO A 158 9.90 14.90 -2.89
CA PRO A 158 9.54 13.82 -3.80
C PRO A 158 8.75 12.70 -3.11
N SER A 159 7.85 12.09 -3.85
CA SER A 159 6.98 11.02 -3.34
C SER A 159 7.03 9.78 -4.22
N LEU A 160 6.75 8.62 -3.65
CA LEU A 160 6.70 7.33 -4.34
C LEU A 160 5.27 6.79 -4.33
N LEU A 161 4.70 6.59 -5.51
CA LEU A 161 3.46 5.84 -5.68
C LEU A 161 3.79 4.44 -6.18
N ARG A 162 3.28 3.41 -5.49
CA ARG A 162 3.39 2.02 -5.90
C ARG A 162 2.07 1.29 -5.72
N GLY A 163 1.67 0.49 -6.71
CA GLY A 163 0.43 -0.26 -6.60
C GLY A 163 0.34 -1.42 -7.59
N TRP A 164 -0.79 -2.12 -7.53
CA TRP A 164 -1.07 -3.26 -8.38
C TRP A 164 -2.40 -3.08 -9.11
N ALA A 165 -2.46 -3.53 -10.36
CA ALA A 165 -3.68 -3.46 -11.15
C ALA A 165 -3.87 -4.72 -12.01
N ILE A 166 -5.12 -4.96 -12.40
CA ILE A 166 -5.48 -5.89 -13.46
C ILE A 166 -5.82 -5.07 -14.68
N VAL A 167 -5.07 -5.26 -15.75
CA VAL A 167 -5.20 -4.47 -17.00
C VAL A 167 -5.34 -5.38 -18.22
N GLU A 168 -5.96 -4.87 -19.28
CA GLU A 168 -5.95 -5.56 -20.58
C GLU A 168 -4.51 -5.51 -21.13
N ARG A 169 -4.03 -6.63 -21.71
CA ARG A 169 -2.65 -6.79 -22.21
C ARG A 169 -2.31 -5.80 -23.30
N ASP A 170 -3.25 -5.57 -24.21
CA ASP A 170 -3.10 -4.64 -25.33
C ASP A 170 -3.05 -3.17 -24.89
N SER A 171 -3.49 -2.87 -23.66
CA SER A 171 -3.44 -1.53 -23.09
C SER A 171 -2.25 -1.27 -22.17
N LEU A 172 -1.33 -2.22 -22.03
CA LEU A 172 -0.24 -2.14 -21.04
C LEU A 172 0.67 -0.93 -21.27
N GLU A 173 1.07 -0.66 -22.52
CA GLU A 173 1.91 0.50 -22.88
C GLU A 173 1.23 1.83 -22.56
N GLY A 174 -0.07 1.95 -22.84
CA GLY A 174 -0.85 3.16 -22.52
C GLY A 174 -1.04 3.41 -21.02
N ARG A 175 -0.75 2.44 -20.14
CA ARG A 175 -0.87 2.62 -18.68
C ARG A 175 0.22 3.51 -18.10
N VAL A 176 1.41 3.51 -18.68
CA VAL A 176 2.48 4.44 -18.29
C VAL A 176 2.04 5.88 -18.56
N ASP A 177 1.52 6.16 -19.76
CA ASP A 177 1.03 7.48 -20.13
C ASP A 177 -0.15 7.90 -19.26
N ARG A 178 -1.07 6.97 -18.98
CA ARG A 178 -2.20 7.22 -18.09
C ARG A 178 -1.75 7.59 -16.68
N LEU A 179 -0.76 6.88 -16.13
CA LEU A 179 -0.23 7.20 -14.80
C LEU A 179 0.44 8.58 -14.78
N ASN A 180 1.25 8.89 -15.78
CA ASN A 180 1.91 10.19 -15.92
C ASN A 180 0.86 11.33 -16.05
N GLN A 181 -0.20 11.10 -16.81
CA GLN A 181 -1.30 12.07 -16.95
C GLN A 181 -2.01 12.32 -15.61
N LEU A 182 -2.30 11.26 -14.84
CA LEU A 182 -2.95 11.40 -13.52
C LEU A 182 -2.08 12.19 -12.55
N VAL A 183 -0.77 11.93 -12.51
CA VAL A 183 0.19 12.68 -11.71
C VAL A 183 0.24 14.14 -12.12
N HIS A 184 0.27 14.42 -13.44
CA HIS A 184 0.26 15.79 -13.96
C HIS A 184 -1.01 16.56 -13.56
N LEU A 185 -2.17 15.93 -13.66
CA LEU A 185 -3.45 16.53 -13.24
C LEU A 185 -3.50 16.82 -11.73
N ALA A 186 -2.75 16.06 -10.93
CA ALA A 186 -2.61 16.30 -9.49
C ALA A 186 -1.59 17.41 -9.14
N GLY A 187 -0.93 18.02 -10.14
CA GLY A 187 0.06 19.09 -9.96
C GLY A 187 1.49 18.56 -9.72
N GLY A 188 1.76 17.30 -10.08
CA GLY A 188 3.09 16.69 -9.99
C GLY A 188 3.74 16.43 -11.34
N ALA A 189 5.03 16.13 -11.32
CA ALA A 189 5.81 15.65 -12.45
C ALA A 189 6.26 14.21 -12.16
N ALA A 190 5.79 13.27 -12.99
CA ALA A 190 6.13 11.86 -12.87
C ALA A 190 7.53 11.58 -13.45
N SER A 191 8.29 10.73 -12.79
CA SER A 191 9.58 10.24 -13.26
C SER A 191 9.77 8.77 -12.90
N ALA A 192 10.64 8.07 -13.64
CA ALA A 192 10.90 6.64 -13.45
C ALA A 192 9.61 5.79 -13.44
N THR A 193 8.60 6.23 -14.21
CA THR A 193 7.32 5.54 -14.29
C THR A 193 7.48 4.19 -14.98
N ARG A 194 6.95 3.16 -14.34
CA ARG A 194 6.95 1.80 -14.89
C ARG A 194 5.64 1.08 -14.58
N VAL A 195 5.20 0.29 -15.53
CA VAL A 195 4.11 -0.68 -15.38
C VAL A 195 4.62 -2.00 -15.93
N SER A 196 4.65 -3.03 -15.08
CA SER A 196 5.25 -4.32 -15.46
C SER A 196 4.32 -5.47 -15.12
N GLU A 197 4.17 -6.40 -16.06
CA GLU A 197 3.41 -7.62 -15.82
C GLU A 197 4.12 -8.50 -14.78
N ILE A 198 3.35 -8.94 -13.77
CA ILE A 198 3.80 -9.92 -12.77
C ILE A 198 3.38 -11.33 -13.22
N LYS A 199 2.15 -11.46 -13.70
CA LYS A 199 1.57 -12.73 -14.13
C LYS A 199 0.32 -12.52 -14.98
N GLY A 200 -0.05 -13.54 -15.76
CA GLY A 200 -1.36 -13.62 -16.41
C GLY A 200 -2.49 -13.66 -15.37
N PHE A 201 -3.58 -12.98 -15.67
CA PHE A 201 -4.82 -13.03 -14.91
C PHE A 201 -5.91 -13.80 -15.68
N SER A 202 -6.03 -13.54 -16.98
CA SER A 202 -6.86 -14.28 -17.94
C SER A 202 -6.17 -14.32 -19.31
N THR A 203 -6.89 -14.77 -20.33
CA THR A 203 -6.40 -14.76 -21.73
C THR A 203 -6.05 -13.35 -22.20
N THR A 204 -6.86 -12.36 -21.84
CA THR A 204 -6.74 -10.96 -22.30
C THR A 204 -6.19 -10.02 -21.24
N ARG A 205 -6.20 -10.40 -19.95
CA ARG A 205 -5.80 -9.56 -18.83
C ARG A 205 -4.57 -10.08 -18.10
N CYS A 206 -3.78 -9.16 -17.59
CA CYS A 206 -2.63 -9.44 -16.75
C CYS A 206 -2.67 -8.66 -15.43
N PHE A 207 -2.04 -9.23 -14.41
CA PHE A 207 -1.79 -8.58 -13.15
C PHE A 207 -0.45 -7.88 -13.22
N VAL A 208 -0.46 -6.57 -12.97
CA VAL A 208 0.71 -5.70 -13.10
C VAL A 208 1.05 -5.04 -11.79
N VAL A 209 2.32 -4.67 -11.62
CA VAL A 209 2.77 -3.66 -10.68
C VAL A 209 2.97 -2.35 -11.44
N PHE A 210 2.54 -1.24 -10.88
CA PHE A 210 2.84 0.09 -11.37
C PHE A 210 3.58 0.89 -10.30
N GLN A 211 4.47 1.79 -10.74
CA GLN A 211 5.23 2.65 -9.84
C GLN A 211 5.65 3.92 -10.56
N THR A 212 5.69 5.03 -9.81
CA THR A 212 6.26 6.30 -10.27
C THR A 212 6.80 7.10 -9.10
N THR A 213 7.88 7.83 -9.33
CA THR A 213 8.34 8.89 -8.43
C THR A 213 7.72 10.21 -8.88
N ILE A 214 7.26 11.01 -7.95
CA ILE A 214 6.54 12.25 -8.19
C ILE A 214 7.33 13.41 -7.58
N ALA A 215 7.68 14.38 -8.38
CA ALA A 215 8.12 15.69 -7.92
C ALA A 215 6.91 16.64 -7.95
N TRP A 216 6.66 17.35 -6.86
CA TRP A 216 5.55 18.29 -6.74
C TRP A 216 5.97 19.70 -7.16
N ASN A 217 5.08 20.43 -7.84
CA ASN A 217 5.29 21.81 -8.30
C ASN A 217 4.92 22.82 -7.20
#